data_abe987aa8f9cef1fe50b65c799e37ddb
#
_entry.id   abe987aa8f9cef1fe50b65c799e37ddb
#
_cell.length_a   1.000
_cell.length_b   1.000
_cell.length_c   1.000
_cell.angle_alpha   90.00
_cell.angle_beta   90.00
_cell.angle_gamma   90.00
#
_symmetry.space_group_name_H-M   'P 1'
#
loop_
_entity.id
_entity.type
_entity.pdbx_description
1 polymer ?
#
loop_
_entity_poly.entity_id
_entity_poly.type
_entity_poly.pdbx_seq_one_letter_code
_entity_poly.pdbx_strand_id
1 'polypeptide(L)'
;MTISEFKFEDKSLDWRLEQFPLSKLTLLVGASGVGKTQILRALMALKQIAGGSSINGINWKIQFNTLSNQHYIWEGEFENKGIDIFIDIDDDEDDNKKNKPRIIYEKLFLDDELVIDRNEDKILFLGNPTIKLSQQQSIIHLLKEEEKINPAYNAIRKLNFADHSNSVNAVQGF
;
A
#
# COMPACT_ATOMS: atom_id res chain seq x y z
N MET A 1 -15.62 -3.84 1.52
CA MET A 1 -14.89 -2.59 1.20
C MET A 1 -15.20 -2.16 -0.21
N THR A 2 -15.39 -0.86 -0.44
CA THR A 2 -15.53 -0.27 -1.78
C THR A 2 -14.48 0.82 -1.92
N ILE A 3 -13.59 0.68 -2.90
CA ILE A 3 -12.60 1.71 -3.22
C ILE A 3 -13.29 2.75 -4.12
N SER A 4 -13.20 4.03 -3.76
CA SER A 4 -13.77 5.13 -4.55
C SER A 4 -12.72 5.83 -5.39
N GLU A 5 -11.48 5.85 -4.92
CA GLU A 5 -10.40 6.56 -5.59
C GLU A 5 -9.05 5.94 -5.26
N PHE A 6 -8.17 5.94 -6.24
CA PHE A 6 -6.84 5.36 -6.10
C PHE A 6 -5.80 6.14 -6.93
N LYS A 7 -4.68 6.47 -6.30
CA LYS A 7 -3.48 7.01 -6.91
C LYS A 7 -2.29 6.20 -6.43
N PHE A 8 -1.32 5.96 -7.31
CA PHE A 8 -0.13 5.17 -6.99
C PHE A 8 1.04 5.58 -7.87
N GLU A 9 2.23 5.62 -7.30
CA GLU A 9 3.47 5.85 -8.02
C GLU A 9 4.53 4.87 -7.52
N ASP A 10 5.21 4.24 -8.45
CA ASP A 10 6.41 3.44 -8.22
C ASP A 10 7.59 4.13 -8.88
N LYS A 11 8.35 4.88 -8.08
CA LYS A 11 9.50 5.65 -8.53
C LYS A 11 10.66 4.76 -8.98
N SER A 12 10.72 3.51 -8.51
CA SER A 12 11.76 2.56 -8.89
C SER A 12 11.54 2.00 -10.30
N LEU A 13 10.30 1.97 -10.77
CA LEU A 13 9.90 1.50 -12.10
C LEU A 13 9.51 2.64 -13.04
N ASP A 14 9.63 3.92 -12.60
CA ASP A 14 9.16 5.10 -13.33
C ASP A 14 7.72 4.94 -13.84
N TRP A 15 6.86 4.35 -13.00
CA TRP A 15 5.46 4.09 -13.32
C TRP A 15 4.52 4.82 -12.36
N ARG A 16 3.48 5.46 -12.96
CA ARG A 16 2.52 6.25 -12.22
C ARG A 16 1.10 6.00 -12.68
N LEU A 17 0.21 5.80 -11.74
CA LEU A 17 -1.24 5.86 -11.91
C LEU A 17 -1.72 7.18 -11.30
N GLU A 18 -2.17 8.09 -12.16
CA GLU A 18 -2.83 9.31 -11.69
C GLU A 18 -4.13 8.96 -10.97
N GLN A 19 -4.68 9.93 -10.26
CA GLN A 19 -5.92 9.77 -9.51
C GLN A 19 -7.02 9.14 -10.38
N PHE A 20 -7.42 7.94 -10.01
CA PHE A 20 -8.30 7.09 -10.79
C PHE A 20 -9.55 6.75 -9.97
N PRO A 21 -10.75 7.14 -10.43
CA PRO A 21 -11.99 6.80 -9.75
C PRO A 21 -12.33 5.33 -9.96
N LEU A 22 -12.79 4.69 -8.90
CA LEU A 22 -13.27 3.31 -8.90
C LEU A 22 -14.72 3.26 -8.41
N SER A 23 -15.46 2.27 -8.89
CA SER A 23 -16.83 2.00 -8.48
C SER A 23 -16.98 0.58 -7.94
N LYS A 24 -18.18 0.22 -7.47
CA LYS A 24 -18.47 -1.15 -7.00
C LYS A 24 -18.17 -2.21 -8.06
N LEU A 25 -18.29 -1.86 -9.33
CA LEU A 25 -17.89 -2.66 -10.47
C LEU A 25 -17.12 -1.77 -11.44
N THR A 26 -15.85 -2.06 -11.64
CA THR A 26 -14.98 -1.36 -12.60
C THR A 26 -14.40 -2.38 -13.57
N LEU A 27 -14.64 -2.18 -14.85
CA LEU A 27 -14.09 -3.00 -15.93
C LEU A 27 -12.91 -2.28 -16.58
N LEU A 28 -11.73 -2.88 -16.51
CA LEU A 28 -10.52 -2.39 -17.16
C LEU A 28 -10.37 -3.03 -18.53
N VAL A 29 -10.61 -2.27 -19.60
CA VAL A 29 -10.46 -2.73 -21.00
C VAL A 29 -9.34 -1.98 -21.68
N GLY A 30 -8.69 -2.62 -22.64
CA GLY A 30 -7.60 -2.01 -23.41
C GLY A 30 -6.70 -3.08 -24.03
N ALA A 31 -5.82 -2.66 -24.94
CA ALA A 31 -4.83 -3.52 -25.57
C ALA A 31 -3.89 -4.18 -24.55
N SER A 32 -3.18 -5.22 -24.95
CA SER A 32 -2.12 -5.82 -24.14
C SER A 32 -1.02 -4.78 -23.90
N GLY A 33 -0.43 -4.76 -22.69
CA GLY A 33 0.68 -3.86 -22.35
C GLY A 33 0.30 -2.47 -21.85
N VAL A 34 -0.98 -2.06 -21.88
CA VAL A 34 -1.41 -0.70 -21.43
C VAL A 34 -1.50 -0.51 -19.92
N GLY A 35 -0.95 -1.42 -19.11
CA GLY A 35 -0.85 -1.22 -17.65
C GLY A 35 -1.99 -1.78 -16.81
N LYS A 36 -2.98 -2.50 -17.36
CA LYS A 36 -4.10 -3.08 -16.59
C LYS A 36 -3.64 -3.92 -15.39
N THR A 37 -2.66 -4.79 -15.62
CA THR A 37 -2.09 -5.65 -14.58
C THR A 37 -1.30 -4.84 -13.54
N GLN A 38 -0.72 -3.71 -13.92
CA GLN A 38 0.00 -2.85 -12.98
C GLN A 38 -0.93 -2.21 -11.95
N ILE A 39 -2.19 -1.89 -12.33
CA ILE A 39 -3.20 -1.39 -11.37
C ILE A 39 -3.48 -2.45 -10.30
N LEU A 40 -3.62 -3.72 -10.69
CA LEU A 40 -3.81 -4.81 -9.72
C LEU A 40 -2.57 -5.01 -8.83
N ARG A 41 -1.37 -4.94 -9.40
CA ARG A 41 -0.12 -5.02 -8.64
C ARG A 41 0.03 -3.88 -7.65
N ALA A 42 -0.38 -2.67 -8.02
CA ALA A 42 -0.39 -1.52 -7.13
C ALA A 42 -1.33 -1.73 -5.92
N LEU A 43 -2.53 -2.28 -6.14
CA LEU A 43 -3.43 -2.65 -5.04
C LEU A 43 -2.86 -3.79 -4.17
N MET A 44 -2.15 -4.76 -4.77
CA MET A 44 -1.44 -5.80 -4.03
C MET A 44 -0.31 -5.21 -3.17
N ALA A 45 0.42 -4.21 -3.68
CA ALA A 45 1.45 -3.51 -2.92
C ALA A 45 0.86 -2.83 -1.68
N LEU A 46 -0.31 -2.17 -1.78
CA LEU A 46 -1.01 -1.61 -0.61
C LEU A 46 -1.36 -2.68 0.43
N LYS A 47 -1.82 -3.84 -0.02
CA LYS A 47 -2.08 -4.98 0.88
C LYS A 47 -0.80 -5.44 1.61
N GLN A 48 0.35 -5.44 0.94
CA GLN A 48 1.64 -5.78 1.53
C GLN A 48 2.09 -4.70 2.52
N ILE A 49 1.97 -3.40 2.18
CA ILE A 49 2.30 -2.28 3.06
C ILE A 49 1.44 -2.34 4.34
N ALA A 50 0.13 -2.52 4.21
CA ALA A 50 -0.76 -2.74 5.35
C ALA A 50 -0.43 -4.03 6.14
N GLY A 51 0.28 -4.98 5.54
CA GLY A 51 0.82 -6.17 6.18
C GLY A 51 2.17 -5.98 6.87
N GLY A 52 2.74 -4.77 6.83
CA GLY A 52 4.03 -4.45 7.45
C GLY A 52 5.22 -4.54 6.50
N SER A 53 5.01 -4.71 5.20
CA SER A 53 6.09 -4.68 4.21
C SER A 53 6.57 -3.25 3.97
N SER A 54 7.88 -3.10 3.73
CA SER A 54 8.53 -1.89 3.26
C SER A 54 8.83 -2.06 1.77
N ILE A 55 8.44 -1.09 0.94
CA ILE A 55 8.58 -1.18 -0.52
C ILE A 55 9.22 0.12 -1.03
N ASN A 56 10.36 -0.02 -1.72
CA ASN A 56 11.17 1.11 -2.18
C ASN A 56 10.43 2.01 -3.17
N GLY A 57 10.47 3.33 -2.95
CA GLY A 57 10.01 4.35 -3.89
C GLY A 57 8.51 4.41 -4.14
N ILE A 58 7.69 3.77 -3.29
CA ILE A 58 6.23 3.79 -3.45
C ILE A 58 5.62 5.04 -2.80
N ASN A 59 4.76 5.71 -3.58
CA ASN A 59 3.85 6.75 -3.10
C ASN A 59 2.40 6.32 -3.40
N TRP A 60 1.49 6.49 -2.43
CA TRP A 60 0.11 6.06 -2.59
C TRP A 60 -0.89 7.01 -1.96
N LYS A 61 -2.10 6.96 -2.51
CA LYS A 61 -3.32 7.50 -1.90
C LYS A 61 -4.50 6.63 -2.29
N ILE A 62 -5.25 6.15 -1.31
CA ILE A 62 -6.45 5.36 -1.54
C ILE A 62 -7.59 5.89 -0.68
N GLN A 63 -8.78 6.01 -1.30
CA GLN A 63 -10.02 6.34 -0.62
C GLN A 63 -10.97 5.16 -0.71
N PHE A 64 -11.55 4.79 0.41
CA PHE A 64 -12.44 3.62 0.45
C PHE A 64 -13.44 3.68 1.60
N ASN A 65 -14.57 3.00 1.42
CA ASN A 65 -15.53 2.75 2.47
C ASN A 65 -15.43 1.31 2.96
N THR A 66 -15.47 1.12 4.28
CA THR A 66 -15.57 -0.18 4.91
C THR A 66 -16.98 -0.77 4.74
N LEU A 67 -17.19 -2.02 5.18
CA LEU A 67 -18.53 -2.63 5.20
C LEU A 67 -19.45 -1.95 6.22
N SER A 68 -18.90 -1.34 7.27
CA SER A 68 -19.60 -0.52 8.25
C SER A 68 -19.84 0.92 7.80
N ASN A 69 -19.59 1.22 6.52
CA ASN A 69 -19.78 2.53 5.89
C ASN A 69 -18.91 3.67 6.48
N GLN A 70 -17.79 3.33 7.12
CA GLN A 70 -16.77 4.31 7.53
C GLN A 70 -15.91 4.69 6.33
N HIS A 71 -15.71 6.00 6.12
CA HIS A 71 -14.91 6.52 5.02
C HIS A 71 -13.47 6.73 5.46
N TYR A 72 -12.53 6.11 4.74
CA TYR A 72 -11.10 6.24 5.00
C TYR A 72 -10.36 6.82 3.80
N ILE A 73 -9.39 7.69 4.11
CA ILE A 73 -8.35 8.12 3.17
C ILE A 73 -7.01 7.71 3.78
N TRP A 74 -6.24 6.91 3.05
CA TRP A 74 -4.91 6.49 3.47
C TRP A 74 -3.89 6.87 2.40
N GLU A 75 -2.90 7.65 2.79
CA GLU A 75 -1.85 8.12 1.90
C GLU A 75 -0.48 8.04 2.58
N GLY A 76 0.57 7.89 1.78
CA GLY A 76 1.92 7.84 2.29
C GLY A 76 2.97 7.66 1.21
N GLU A 77 4.23 7.68 1.64
CA GLU A 77 5.37 7.57 0.76
C GLU A 77 6.53 6.87 1.47
N PHE A 78 7.16 5.93 0.77
CA PHE A 78 8.46 5.39 1.14
C PHE A 78 9.59 6.14 0.45
N GLU A 79 10.74 6.25 1.12
CA GLU A 79 11.95 6.74 0.48
C GLU A 79 12.30 5.93 -0.77
N ASN A 80 12.84 6.61 -1.78
CA ASN A 80 13.39 5.97 -2.96
C ASN A 80 14.90 5.87 -2.79
N LYS A 81 15.36 4.72 -2.29
CA LYS A 81 16.78 4.38 -2.28
C LYS A 81 17.17 3.97 -3.69
N GLY A 82 18.17 4.65 -4.27
CA GLY A 82 18.78 4.20 -5.52
C GLY A 82 19.18 2.72 -5.42
N ILE A 83 19.22 2.04 -6.55
CA ILE A 83 19.80 0.68 -6.60
C ILE A 83 21.30 0.87 -6.40
N ASP A 84 21.81 0.60 -5.19
CA ASP A 84 23.24 0.43 -4.98
C ASP A 84 23.67 -0.84 -5.71
N ILE A 85 24.28 -0.65 -6.89
CA ILE A 85 24.80 -1.74 -7.73
C ILE A 85 26.00 -2.43 -7.03
N PHE A 86 26.51 -1.88 -5.93
CA PHE A 86 27.56 -2.42 -5.10
C PHE A 86 27.02 -2.95 -3.77
N ILE A 87 26.10 -3.93 -3.82
CA ILE A 87 25.82 -4.75 -2.63
C ILE A 87 26.93 -5.77 -2.55
N ASP A 88 27.84 -5.59 -1.60
CA ASP A 88 28.80 -6.60 -1.20
C ASP A 88 28.03 -7.85 -0.77
N ILE A 89 28.46 -9.01 -1.32
CA ILE A 89 27.80 -10.32 -1.18
C ILE A 89 28.00 -10.92 0.23
N ASP A 90 28.49 -10.17 1.19
CA ASP A 90 28.63 -10.58 2.59
C ASP A 90 27.37 -10.17 3.39
N ASP A 91 26.28 -10.92 3.14
CA ASP A 91 24.98 -10.74 3.80
C ASP A 91 24.98 -11.30 5.23
N ASP A 92 25.29 -10.47 6.20
CA ASP A 92 24.81 -10.67 7.57
C ASP A 92 23.32 -10.30 7.64
N GLU A 93 22.46 -11.17 8.20
CA GLU A 93 20.99 -10.96 8.33
C GLU A 93 20.60 -9.63 9.01
N ASP A 94 21.50 -9.01 9.76
CA ASP A 94 21.29 -7.70 10.42
C ASP A 94 21.42 -6.51 9.47
N ASP A 95 22.18 -6.59 8.37
CA ASP A 95 22.31 -5.54 7.38
C ASP A 95 21.07 -5.45 6.47
N ASN A 96 20.36 -6.56 6.25
CA ASN A 96 19.09 -6.59 5.55
C ASN A 96 17.98 -5.76 6.24
N LYS A 97 18.04 -5.62 7.57
CA LYS A 97 17.09 -4.76 8.33
C LYS A 97 17.43 -3.28 8.19
N LYS A 98 18.70 -2.91 8.11
CA LYS A 98 19.14 -1.52 8.00
C LYS A 98 18.86 -0.94 6.61
N ASN A 99 18.79 -1.79 5.58
CA ASN A 99 18.66 -1.36 4.19
C ASN A 99 17.21 -1.21 3.70
N LYS A 100 16.19 -1.56 4.53
CA LYS A 100 14.78 -1.38 4.17
C LYS A 100 14.41 0.10 4.06
N PRO A 101 13.65 0.51 3.03
CA PRO A 101 13.18 1.88 2.87
C PRO A 101 12.32 2.33 4.04
N ARG A 102 12.49 3.59 4.45
CA ARG A 102 11.71 4.22 5.52
C ARG A 102 10.50 4.93 4.95
N ILE A 103 9.48 5.10 5.75
CA ILE A 103 8.33 5.92 5.43
C ILE A 103 8.69 7.39 5.67
N ILE A 104 8.57 8.22 4.63
CA ILE A 104 8.78 9.67 4.66
C ILE A 104 7.60 10.34 5.34
N TYR A 105 6.39 9.99 4.90
CA TYR A 105 5.15 10.41 5.55
C TYR A 105 4.06 9.35 5.42
N GLU A 106 3.10 9.37 6.33
CA GLU A 106 1.90 8.54 6.28
C GLU A 106 0.75 9.24 6.99
N LYS A 107 -0.41 9.32 6.35
CA LYS A 107 -1.63 9.87 6.94
C LYS A 107 -2.80 8.93 6.78
N LEU A 108 -3.62 8.86 7.81
CA LEU A 108 -4.90 8.17 7.79
C LEU A 108 -5.99 9.12 8.28
N PHE A 109 -7.02 9.27 7.47
CA PHE A 109 -8.24 10.00 7.84
C PHE A 109 -9.39 9.00 7.97
N LEU A 110 -10.27 9.26 8.94
CA LEU A 110 -11.55 8.59 9.12
C LEU A 110 -12.64 9.66 9.18
N ASP A 111 -13.60 9.63 8.23
CA ASP A 111 -14.69 10.59 8.13
C ASP A 111 -14.19 12.05 8.27
N ASP A 112 -13.12 12.39 7.50
CA ASP A 112 -12.40 13.67 7.49
C ASP A 112 -11.59 14.00 8.76
N GLU A 113 -11.65 13.20 9.83
CA GLU A 113 -10.80 13.34 11.00
C GLU A 113 -9.41 12.75 10.74
N LEU A 114 -8.35 13.52 11.01
CA LEU A 114 -6.97 13.05 10.90
C LEU A 114 -6.64 12.12 12.09
N VAL A 115 -6.59 10.82 11.84
CA VAL A 115 -6.31 9.77 12.84
C VAL A 115 -4.82 9.54 13.01
N ILE A 116 -4.08 9.50 11.89
CA ILE A 116 -2.62 9.33 11.85
C ILE A 116 -2.01 10.49 11.09
N ASP A 117 -1.01 11.13 11.68
CA ASP A 117 -0.12 12.08 11.02
C ASP A 117 1.33 11.71 11.35
N ARG A 118 2.01 11.12 10.38
CA ARG A 118 3.40 10.71 10.50
C ARG A 118 4.26 11.46 9.49
N ASN A 119 5.40 11.92 9.95
CA ASN A 119 6.52 12.36 9.13
C ASN A 119 7.83 11.73 9.65
N GLU A 120 8.97 12.14 9.10
CA GLU A 120 10.28 11.58 9.46
C GLU A 120 10.61 11.72 10.95
N ASP A 121 10.15 12.81 11.61
CA ASP A 121 10.53 13.18 12.97
C ASP A 121 9.58 12.66 14.04
N LYS A 122 8.29 12.60 13.72
CA LYS A 122 7.22 12.32 14.71
C LYS A 122 6.06 11.53 14.13
N ILE A 123 5.37 10.86 15.03
CA ILE A 123 4.12 10.16 14.76
C ILE A 123 3.09 10.67 15.74
N LEU A 124 1.97 11.18 15.20
CA LEU A 124 0.80 11.58 15.99
C LEU A 124 -0.33 10.58 15.74
N PHE A 125 -0.94 10.12 16.81
CA PHE A 125 -2.18 9.36 16.80
C PHE A 125 -3.25 10.18 17.50
N LEU A 126 -4.31 10.55 16.78
CA LEU A 126 -5.36 11.48 17.25
C LEU A 126 -4.78 12.77 17.84
N GLY A 127 -3.79 13.34 17.15
CA GLY A 127 -3.11 14.58 17.56
C GLY A 127 -2.10 14.43 18.70
N ASN A 128 -2.00 13.26 19.34
CA ASN A 128 -1.08 13.01 20.44
C ASN A 128 0.17 12.26 19.98
N PRO A 129 1.36 12.66 20.47
CA PRO A 129 2.59 11.93 20.15
C PRO A 129 2.53 10.47 20.62
N THR A 130 2.96 9.56 19.75
CA THR A 130 3.11 8.15 20.12
C THR A 130 4.52 7.86 20.67
N ILE A 131 4.69 6.66 21.23
CA ILE A 131 6.02 6.09 21.48
C ILE A 131 6.76 5.94 20.14
N LYS A 132 8.09 5.80 20.20
CA LYS A 132 8.90 5.56 18.99
C LYS A 132 8.55 4.21 18.37
N LEU A 133 8.05 4.24 17.13
CA LEU A 133 7.66 3.07 16.36
C LEU A 133 8.62 2.85 15.18
N SER A 134 8.55 1.67 14.56
CA SER A 134 9.35 1.35 13.37
C SER A 134 9.14 2.37 12.25
N GLN A 135 10.22 2.86 11.67
CA GLN A 135 10.17 3.76 10.51
C GLN A 135 9.95 3.02 9.17
N GLN A 136 10.07 1.71 9.16
CA GLN A 136 10.01 0.86 7.96
C GLN A 136 8.64 0.21 7.75
N GLN A 137 7.77 0.28 8.75
CA GLN A 137 6.45 -0.35 8.70
C GLN A 137 5.34 0.71 8.81
N SER A 138 4.27 0.49 8.05
CA SER A 138 3.07 1.35 8.12
C SER A 138 2.47 1.39 9.53
N ILE A 139 2.00 2.57 9.94
CA ILE A 139 1.27 2.74 11.19
C ILE A 139 -0.04 1.97 11.21
N ILE A 140 -0.70 1.79 10.06
CA ILE A 140 -1.87 0.90 9.96
C ILE A 140 -1.53 -0.52 10.42
N HIS A 141 -0.33 -1.01 10.10
CA HIS A 141 0.15 -2.31 10.59
C HIS A 141 0.49 -2.30 12.07
N LEU A 142 1.22 -1.28 12.51
CA LEU A 142 1.76 -1.20 13.88
C LEU A 142 0.67 -0.97 14.93
N LEU A 143 -0.39 -0.21 14.57
CA LEU A 143 -1.52 0.12 15.43
C LEU A 143 -2.82 -0.57 14.99
N LYS A 144 -2.72 -1.73 14.35
CA LYS A 144 -3.86 -2.47 13.78
C LYS A 144 -4.94 -2.89 14.78
N GLU A 145 -4.62 -2.92 16.07
CA GLU A 145 -5.56 -3.27 17.14
C GLU A 145 -6.36 -2.05 17.64
N GLU A 146 -5.95 -0.83 17.27
CA GLU A 146 -6.65 0.40 17.66
C GLU A 146 -8.00 0.50 16.96
N GLU A 147 -9.04 0.90 17.71
CA GLU A 147 -10.45 0.93 17.25
C GLU A 147 -10.64 1.73 15.96
N LYS A 148 -9.99 2.90 15.83
CA LYS A 148 -10.09 3.75 14.64
C LYS A 148 -9.22 3.28 13.45
N ILE A 149 -8.31 2.34 13.65
CA ILE A 149 -7.39 1.83 12.62
C ILE A 149 -7.79 0.42 12.15
N ASN A 150 -8.26 -0.41 13.07
CA ASN A 150 -8.59 -1.82 12.81
C ASN A 150 -9.54 -2.02 11.60
N PRO A 151 -10.62 -1.21 11.42
CA PRO A 151 -11.49 -1.37 10.25
C PRO A 151 -10.77 -1.12 8.93
N ALA A 152 -9.88 -0.10 8.86
CA ALA A 152 -9.08 0.18 7.67
C ALA A 152 -8.08 -0.94 7.38
N TYR A 153 -7.33 -1.39 8.40
CA TYR A 153 -6.42 -2.52 8.29
C TYR A 153 -7.12 -3.76 7.73
N ASN A 154 -8.23 -4.17 8.35
CA ASN A 154 -8.98 -5.35 7.94
C ASN A 154 -9.56 -5.20 6.53
N ALA A 155 -10.03 -4.01 6.16
CA ALA A 155 -10.57 -3.75 4.82
C ALA A 155 -9.50 -3.97 3.74
N ILE A 156 -8.30 -3.39 3.92
CA ILE A 156 -7.19 -3.50 2.96
C ILE A 156 -6.64 -4.93 2.93
N ARG A 157 -6.44 -5.58 4.08
CA ARG A 157 -5.92 -6.94 4.16
C ARG A 157 -6.83 -7.99 3.54
N LYS A 158 -8.15 -7.73 3.50
CA LYS A 158 -9.15 -8.60 2.87
C LYS A 158 -9.31 -8.40 1.37
N LEU A 159 -8.55 -7.52 0.73
CA LEU A 159 -8.50 -7.44 -0.73
C LEU A 159 -8.07 -8.80 -1.28
N ASN A 160 -8.92 -9.41 -2.12
CA ASN A 160 -8.65 -10.67 -2.78
C ASN A 160 -8.46 -10.44 -4.27
N PHE A 161 -7.46 -11.07 -4.81
CA PHE A 161 -7.13 -11.06 -6.23
C PHE A 161 -7.23 -12.49 -6.74
N ALA A 162 -8.08 -12.73 -7.75
CA ALA A 162 -8.14 -13.99 -8.46
C ALA A 162 -7.28 -13.87 -9.72
N ASP A 163 -6.25 -14.68 -9.82
CA ASP A 163 -5.45 -14.83 -11.04
C ASP A 163 -5.94 -16.08 -11.79
N HIS A 164 -6.58 -15.87 -12.94
CA HIS A 164 -7.05 -16.94 -13.81
C HIS A 164 -6.03 -17.29 -14.92
N SER A 165 -4.78 -16.84 -14.84
CA SER A 165 -3.76 -17.11 -15.86
C SER A 165 -3.44 -18.61 -16.04
N ASN A 166 -3.79 -19.45 -15.05
CA ASN A 166 -3.53 -20.90 -15.09
C ASN A 166 -4.70 -21.76 -15.58
N SER A 167 -5.84 -21.18 -16.01
CA SER A 167 -7.01 -21.96 -16.39
C SER A 167 -7.16 -22.26 -17.89
N VAL A 168 -6.19 -21.89 -18.73
CA VAL A 168 -6.30 -22.06 -20.20
C VAL A 168 -5.71 -23.39 -20.71
N ASN A 169 -5.14 -24.24 -19.86
CA ASN A 169 -4.53 -25.53 -20.29
C ASN A 169 -5.44 -26.77 -20.20
N ALA A 170 -6.75 -26.60 -20.06
CA ALA A 170 -7.67 -27.75 -19.88
C ALA A 170 -8.60 -28.04 -21.06
N VAL A 171 -8.37 -27.48 -22.25
CA VAL A 171 -9.16 -27.87 -23.45
C VAL A 171 -8.22 -28.02 -24.66
N GLN A 172 -7.39 -29.06 -24.62
CA GLN A 172 -6.89 -29.70 -25.82
C GLN A 172 -7.00 -31.21 -25.62
N GLY A 173 -8.10 -31.76 -26.05
CA GLY A 173 -8.33 -33.19 -26.04
C GLY A 173 -9.72 -33.49 -26.55
N PHE A 174 -9.91 -33.44 -27.87
CA PHE A 174 -10.70 -34.36 -28.69
C PHE A 174 -10.43 -34.06 -30.15
#